data_9299a4821d5da4235383b8058edc790e
#
_entry.id   9299a4821d5da4235383b8058edc790e
#
_cell.length_a   1.000
_cell.length_b   1.000
_cell.length_c   1.000
_cell.angle_alpha   90.00
_cell.angle_beta   90.00
_cell.angle_gamma   90.00
#
_symmetry.space_group_name_H-M   'P 1'
#
loop_
_entity.id
_entity.type
_entity.pdbx_description
1 polymer ?
#
loop_
_entity_poly.entity_id
_entity_poly.type
_entity_poly.pdbx_seq_one_letter_code
_entity_poly.pdbx_strand_id
1 'polypeptide(L)'
;MISADSDEPLHVLDLPQLYTKPSADDLLKTLELLAIQPRSFGSNARDVAKQTVQPAGVSRYLTSIISSSLAWLESDELREAVWDAAAARLSERSGRAAMPALSRVFNIPTSSKEEITLTLHEPSITSDNLGMKTWVSSYLLSRRLHNILESVPELVPSESTSQRGSKTVRALELGAGTGLVGLSFAVLRGSSATVHLTDLPAIVPNLAHNVILNSELLNKANATVTSGVLDWSIAPDRPPTKEERYDIILAADPLYSPEHPGWLVQTIERWLSRGLDARVVVEMPLRDAYLPQVQEFRDRMQEIGLAVVDQGEEVGYDDWEGVDGSSIEVLCWWSVWGWSEKL
;
A
#
# COMPACT_ATOMS: atom_id res chain seq x y z
N MET A 1 26.83 -19.11 -21.41
CA MET A 1 26.17 -20.12 -20.58
C MET A 1 26.67 -19.90 -19.16
N ILE A 2 25.92 -19.21 -18.31
CA ILE A 2 26.22 -19.08 -16.89
C ILE A 2 25.68 -20.35 -16.25
N SER A 3 26.55 -21.17 -15.66
CA SER A 3 26.16 -22.40 -15.00
C SER A 3 25.38 -22.08 -13.72
N ALA A 4 24.16 -22.59 -13.63
CA ALA A 4 23.19 -22.34 -12.57
C ALA A 4 23.43 -23.17 -11.28
N ASP A 5 24.67 -23.35 -10.84
CA ASP A 5 24.97 -24.32 -9.76
C ASP A 5 26.01 -23.84 -8.71
N SER A 6 26.16 -22.52 -8.50
CA SER A 6 26.89 -22.02 -7.33
C SER A 6 25.93 -21.23 -6.42
N ASP A 7 25.80 -21.69 -5.19
CA ASP A 7 24.98 -21.06 -4.12
C ASP A 7 25.59 -19.71 -3.63
N GLU A 8 26.68 -19.25 -4.24
CA GLU A 8 27.37 -18.00 -3.91
C GLU A 8 26.93 -16.85 -4.83
N PRO A 9 26.67 -15.64 -4.28
CA PRO A 9 26.34 -14.46 -5.06
C PRO A 9 27.48 -14.10 -6.03
N LEU A 10 27.11 -13.72 -7.26
CA LEU A 10 28.05 -13.26 -8.28
C LEU A 10 28.86 -12.06 -7.77
N HIS A 11 30.12 -12.00 -8.13
CA HIS A 11 30.93 -10.80 -7.91
C HIS A 11 30.70 -9.80 -9.05
N VAL A 12 30.84 -8.51 -8.81
CA VAL A 12 30.66 -7.45 -9.82
C VAL A 12 31.56 -7.63 -11.05
N LEU A 13 32.71 -8.30 -10.91
CA LEU A 13 33.63 -8.60 -12.01
C LEU A 13 33.15 -9.74 -12.90
N ASP A 14 32.17 -10.54 -12.47
CA ASP A 14 31.55 -11.61 -13.25
C ASP A 14 30.44 -11.07 -14.15
N LEU A 15 30.02 -9.81 -13.94
CA LEU A 15 29.04 -9.14 -14.78
C LEU A 15 29.69 -8.70 -16.13
N PRO A 16 28.88 -8.49 -17.20
CA PRO A 16 29.37 -7.99 -18.48
C PRO A 16 30.16 -6.69 -18.32
N GLN A 17 31.46 -6.74 -18.59
CA GLN A 17 32.34 -5.57 -18.46
C GLN A 17 32.32 -4.70 -19.70
N LEU A 18 32.26 -3.37 -19.57
CA LEU A 18 32.07 -2.45 -20.70
C LEU A 18 33.20 -2.52 -21.75
N TYR A 19 34.42 -2.89 -21.36
CA TYR A 19 35.54 -3.06 -22.30
C TYR A 19 35.33 -4.22 -23.27
N THR A 20 34.43 -5.17 -22.97
CA THR A 20 34.06 -6.26 -23.87
C THR A 20 32.96 -5.87 -24.85
N LYS A 21 32.43 -4.64 -24.74
CA LYS A 21 31.33 -4.10 -25.55
C LYS A 21 30.11 -5.03 -25.58
N PRO A 22 29.51 -5.35 -24.42
CA PRO A 22 28.34 -6.23 -24.33
C PRO A 22 27.15 -5.65 -25.10
N SER A 23 26.23 -6.52 -25.53
CA SER A 23 24.99 -6.09 -26.19
C SER A 23 24.08 -5.30 -25.22
N ALA A 24 23.16 -4.49 -25.78
CA ALA A 24 22.16 -3.80 -24.98
C ALA A 24 21.31 -4.79 -24.15
N ASP A 25 20.96 -5.94 -24.73
CA ASP A 25 20.19 -7.00 -24.09
C ASP A 25 20.94 -7.60 -22.87
N ASP A 26 22.25 -7.86 -23.01
CA ASP A 26 23.05 -8.35 -21.89
C ASP A 26 23.17 -7.32 -20.76
N LEU A 27 23.32 -6.04 -21.10
CA LEU A 27 23.37 -4.96 -20.12
C LEU A 27 22.01 -4.80 -19.40
N LEU A 28 20.89 -4.78 -20.14
CA LEU A 28 19.55 -4.65 -19.56
C LEU A 28 19.19 -5.83 -18.66
N LYS A 29 19.51 -7.07 -19.07
CA LYS A 29 19.33 -8.26 -18.20
C LYS A 29 20.18 -8.18 -16.93
N THR A 30 21.41 -7.68 -17.05
CA THR A 30 22.28 -7.47 -15.88
C THR A 30 21.71 -6.40 -14.96
N LEU A 31 21.19 -5.30 -15.49
CA LEU A 31 20.58 -4.24 -14.72
C LEU A 31 19.27 -4.69 -14.07
N GLU A 32 18.50 -5.56 -14.70
CA GLU A 32 17.35 -6.22 -14.07
C GLU A 32 17.77 -7.11 -12.89
N LEU A 33 18.83 -7.90 -13.05
CA LEU A 33 19.42 -8.71 -11.96
C LEU A 33 19.90 -7.85 -10.77
N LEU A 34 20.34 -6.63 -11.02
CA LEU A 34 20.79 -5.68 -10.02
C LEU A 34 19.65 -4.88 -9.35
N ALA A 35 18.40 -5.08 -9.76
CA ALA A 35 17.25 -4.38 -9.18
C ALA A 35 17.09 -4.72 -7.70
N ILE A 36 16.88 -3.68 -6.87
CA ILE A 36 16.53 -3.84 -5.47
C ILE A 36 15.01 -3.93 -5.39
N GLN A 37 14.50 -5.09 -5.03
CA GLN A 37 13.09 -5.26 -4.74
C GLN A 37 12.79 -4.74 -3.33
N PRO A 38 11.71 -3.94 -3.14
CA PRO A 38 11.28 -3.54 -1.81
C PRO A 38 10.96 -4.78 -0.97
N ARG A 39 11.34 -4.75 0.30
CA ARG A 39 11.05 -5.84 1.24
C ARG A 39 9.54 -5.99 1.44
N SER A 40 9.12 -7.21 1.76
CA SER A 40 7.74 -7.47 2.19
C SER A 40 7.52 -6.91 3.60
N PHE A 41 6.39 -6.25 3.82
CA PHE A 41 5.96 -5.78 5.14
C PHE A 41 5.65 -6.93 6.13
N GLY A 42 5.52 -8.16 5.65
CA GLY A 42 5.14 -9.33 6.44
C GLY A 42 6.29 -10.26 6.82
N SER A 43 7.52 -9.97 6.39
CA SER A 43 8.66 -10.85 6.63
C SER A 43 9.82 -10.13 7.34
N ASN A 44 10.44 -10.82 8.29
CA ASN A 44 11.71 -10.36 8.84
C ASN A 44 12.87 -10.74 7.88
N ALA A 45 14.06 -10.19 8.12
CA ALA A 45 15.23 -10.24 7.23
C ALA A 45 15.67 -11.65 6.73
N ARG A 46 15.08 -12.74 7.25
CA ARG A 46 15.45 -14.11 6.86
C ARG A 46 14.84 -14.55 5.52
N ASP A 47 13.75 -13.89 5.07
CA ASP A 47 13.06 -14.17 3.80
C ASP A 47 13.50 -13.24 2.65
N VAL A 48 14.61 -12.51 2.84
CA VAL A 48 15.19 -11.70 1.76
C VAL A 48 15.63 -12.63 0.65
N ALA A 49 15.13 -12.43 -0.56
CA ALA A 49 15.60 -13.12 -1.75
C ALA A 49 17.13 -13.10 -1.74
N LYS A 50 17.78 -14.28 -1.85
CA LYS A 50 19.24 -14.40 -1.86
C LYS A 50 19.80 -13.33 -2.80
N GLN A 51 20.66 -12.45 -2.29
CA GLN A 51 21.29 -11.45 -3.15
C GLN A 51 22.05 -12.18 -4.24
N THR A 52 21.62 -11.99 -5.47
CA THR A 52 22.18 -12.67 -6.65
C THR A 52 23.57 -12.12 -7.00
N VAL A 53 23.85 -10.87 -6.58
CA VAL A 53 25.14 -10.18 -6.80
C VAL A 53 25.60 -9.54 -5.48
N GLN A 54 26.90 -9.67 -5.18
CA GLN A 54 27.52 -9.04 -4.02
C GLN A 54 27.41 -7.50 -4.13
N PRO A 55 27.04 -6.77 -3.05
CA PRO A 55 26.85 -5.30 -3.10
C PRO A 55 28.15 -4.53 -3.42
N ALA A 56 29.29 -5.11 -3.05
CA ALA A 56 30.60 -4.46 -3.20
C ALA A 56 30.90 -4.15 -4.67
N GLY A 57 31.16 -2.87 -4.97
CA GLY A 57 31.51 -2.41 -6.31
C GLY A 57 30.31 -2.16 -7.26
N VAL A 58 29.09 -2.54 -6.92
CA VAL A 58 27.91 -2.37 -7.81
C VAL A 58 27.68 -0.90 -8.15
N SER A 59 27.72 0.02 -7.18
CA SER A 59 27.54 1.46 -7.45
C SER A 59 28.60 1.99 -8.42
N ARG A 60 29.84 1.51 -8.33
CA ARG A 60 30.93 1.89 -9.25
C ARG A 60 30.66 1.32 -10.65
N TYR A 61 30.19 0.08 -10.76
CA TYR A 61 29.80 -0.55 -12.03
C TYR A 61 28.68 0.24 -12.71
N LEU A 62 27.62 0.58 -11.97
CA LEU A 62 26.50 1.39 -12.48
C LEU A 62 26.96 2.77 -12.94
N THR A 63 27.79 3.46 -12.15
CA THR A 63 28.37 4.75 -12.52
C THR A 63 29.21 4.64 -13.81
N SER A 64 29.94 3.55 -14.01
CA SER A 64 30.72 3.33 -15.24
C SER A 64 29.81 3.19 -16.47
N ILE A 65 28.64 2.56 -16.35
CA ILE A 65 27.64 2.49 -17.43
C ILE A 65 27.10 3.87 -17.75
N ILE A 66 26.67 4.63 -16.74
CA ILE A 66 26.08 5.97 -16.89
C ILE A 66 27.09 6.95 -17.54
N SER A 67 28.37 6.85 -17.18
CA SER A 67 29.42 7.72 -17.70
C SER A 67 29.98 7.28 -19.07
N SER A 68 29.61 6.09 -19.57
CA SER A 68 30.04 5.59 -20.87
C SER A 68 29.18 6.15 -21.98
N SER A 69 29.78 6.46 -23.13
CA SER A 69 29.04 6.85 -24.34
C SER A 69 28.24 5.72 -24.96
N LEU A 70 28.52 4.46 -24.58
CA LEU A 70 27.90 3.24 -25.17
C LEU A 70 27.92 3.26 -26.72
N ALA A 71 28.93 3.90 -27.33
CA ALA A 71 29.00 4.18 -28.77
C ALA A 71 28.96 2.93 -29.68
N TRP A 72 29.13 1.73 -29.13
CA TRP A 72 29.02 0.46 -29.88
C TRP A 72 27.60 -0.07 -29.96
N LEU A 73 26.61 0.51 -29.24
CA LEU A 73 25.20 0.17 -29.35
C LEU A 73 24.60 0.86 -30.58
N GLU A 74 23.73 0.13 -31.29
CA GLU A 74 23.27 0.46 -32.62
C GLU A 74 22.40 1.72 -32.72
N SER A 75 21.62 2.02 -31.64
CA SER A 75 20.70 3.15 -31.64
C SER A 75 20.77 3.99 -30.38
N ASP A 76 20.30 5.24 -30.47
CA ASP A 76 20.20 6.15 -29.32
C ASP A 76 19.17 5.65 -28.30
N GLU A 77 18.07 5.07 -28.77
CA GLU A 77 17.03 4.52 -27.91
C GLU A 77 17.56 3.38 -27.00
N LEU A 78 18.43 2.51 -27.55
CA LEU A 78 19.07 1.47 -26.76
C LEU A 78 20.06 2.04 -25.74
N ARG A 79 20.80 3.10 -26.10
CA ARG A 79 21.70 3.79 -25.16
C ARG A 79 20.92 4.43 -24.02
N GLU A 80 19.85 5.16 -24.34
CA GLU A 80 18.98 5.79 -23.34
C GLU A 80 18.35 4.75 -22.42
N ALA A 81 17.81 3.64 -22.94
CA ALA A 81 17.24 2.56 -22.12
C ALA A 81 18.26 1.97 -21.13
N VAL A 82 19.51 1.78 -21.55
CA VAL A 82 20.58 1.27 -20.66
C VAL A 82 20.98 2.32 -19.62
N TRP A 83 21.11 3.60 -19.99
CA TRP A 83 21.42 4.66 -19.05
C TRP A 83 20.31 4.86 -18.02
N ASP A 84 19.07 4.87 -18.45
CA ASP A 84 17.90 5.00 -17.56
C ASP A 84 17.81 3.84 -16.57
N ALA A 85 17.98 2.61 -17.07
CA ALA A 85 18.02 1.43 -16.22
C ALA A 85 19.19 1.48 -15.20
N ALA A 86 20.39 1.89 -15.62
CA ALA A 86 21.53 2.02 -14.71
C ALA A 86 21.34 3.13 -13.69
N ALA A 87 20.77 4.27 -14.09
CA ALA A 87 20.45 5.37 -13.19
C ALA A 87 19.40 4.95 -12.15
N ALA A 88 18.35 4.22 -12.56
CA ALA A 88 17.36 3.67 -11.65
C ALA A 88 17.99 2.73 -10.61
N ARG A 89 18.87 1.81 -11.03
CA ARG A 89 19.60 0.90 -10.11
C ARG A 89 20.50 1.65 -9.13
N LEU A 90 21.15 2.74 -9.58
CA LEU A 90 21.99 3.56 -8.71
C LEU A 90 21.12 4.35 -7.71
N SER A 91 19.99 4.88 -8.13
CA SER A 91 19.04 5.59 -7.29
C SER A 91 18.48 4.69 -6.19
N GLU A 92 18.13 3.44 -6.47
CA GLU A 92 17.70 2.44 -5.49
C GLU A 92 18.71 2.23 -4.34
N ARG A 93 19.99 2.50 -4.59
CA ARG A 93 21.08 2.37 -3.61
C ARG A 93 21.44 3.69 -2.91
N SER A 94 20.77 4.78 -3.28
CA SER A 94 21.06 6.12 -2.78
C SER A 94 20.12 6.57 -1.64
N GLY A 95 19.27 5.66 -1.15
CA GLY A 95 18.35 5.90 -0.04
C GLY A 95 16.89 6.01 -0.47
N ARG A 96 16.00 5.97 0.52
CA ARG A 96 14.53 5.91 0.33
C ARG A 96 13.99 7.06 -0.54
N ALA A 97 14.51 8.27 -0.33
CA ALA A 97 14.08 9.46 -1.08
C ALA A 97 14.53 9.46 -2.55
N ALA A 98 15.45 8.58 -2.92
CA ALA A 98 15.97 8.45 -4.28
C ALA A 98 15.37 7.23 -5.03
N MET A 99 14.49 6.46 -4.38
CA MET A 99 13.85 5.30 -5.01
C MET A 99 13.05 5.75 -6.24
N PRO A 100 13.27 5.11 -7.40
CA PRO A 100 12.47 5.37 -8.60
C PRO A 100 11.02 4.91 -8.40
N ALA A 101 10.14 5.31 -9.32
CA ALA A 101 8.81 4.74 -9.41
C ALA A 101 8.89 3.21 -9.63
N LEU A 102 8.02 2.47 -8.96
CA LEU A 102 8.01 1.01 -9.07
C LEU A 102 6.57 0.48 -8.98
N SER A 103 6.37 -0.74 -9.44
CA SER A 103 5.15 -1.48 -9.23
C SER A 103 5.41 -2.61 -8.23
N ARG A 104 4.56 -2.69 -7.19
CA ARG A 104 4.64 -3.73 -6.16
C ARG A 104 3.47 -4.68 -6.26
N VAL A 105 3.75 -5.95 -6.02
CA VAL A 105 2.74 -7.00 -5.97
C VAL A 105 2.49 -7.36 -4.50
N PHE A 106 1.21 -7.37 -4.12
CA PHE A 106 0.75 -7.72 -2.79
C PHE A 106 -0.15 -8.95 -2.86
N ASN A 107 0.17 -9.97 -2.09
CA ASN A 107 -0.64 -11.16 -1.93
C ASN A 107 -1.44 -11.04 -0.63
N ILE A 108 -2.75 -11.00 -0.75
CA ILE A 108 -3.68 -10.79 0.35
C ILE A 108 -4.47 -12.08 0.56
N PRO A 109 -4.44 -12.68 1.77
CA PRO A 109 -5.14 -13.90 2.06
C PRO A 109 -6.66 -13.72 2.02
N THR A 110 -7.35 -14.81 1.67
CA THR A 110 -8.82 -14.90 1.75
C THR A 110 -9.23 -16.02 2.73
N SER A 111 -10.50 -16.04 3.09
CA SER A 111 -11.06 -17.12 3.92
C SER A 111 -10.96 -18.52 3.29
N SER A 112 -10.88 -18.60 1.96
CA SER A 112 -10.73 -19.87 1.23
C SER A 112 -9.29 -20.40 1.17
N LYS A 113 -8.33 -19.74 1.81
CA LYS A 113 -6.88 -19.99 1.71
C LYS A 113 -6.27 -19.69 0.32
N GLU A 114 -7.03 -19.12 -0.59
CA GLU A 114 -6.52 -18.53 -1.81
C GLU A 114 -5.98 -17.13 -1.51
N GLU A 115 -5.12 -16.62 -2.35
CA GLU A 115 -4.60 -15.26 -2.23
C GLU A 115 -5.13 -14.38 -3.37
N ILE A 116 -5.45 -13.15 -3.03
CA ILE A 116 -5.72 -12.08 -3.98
C ILE A 116 -4.39 -11.42 -4.31
N THR A 117 -4.05 -11.33 -5.59
CA THR A 117 -2.84 -10.65 -6.05
C THR A 117 -3.20 -9.26 -6.58
N LEU A 118 -2.75 -8.22 -5.90
CA LEU A 118 -2.91 -6.82 -6.27
C LEU A 118 -1.58 -6.23 -6.72
N THR A 119 -1.58 -5.50 -7.82
CA THR A 119 -0.42 -4.76 -8.30
C THR A 119 -0.66 -3.26 -8.11
N LEU A 120 0.24 -2.58 -7.40
CA LEU A 120 0.13 -1.16 -7.13
C LEU A 120 1.35 -0.40 -7.65
N HIS A 121 1.12 0.67 -8.37
CA HIS A 121 2.14 1.61 -8.77
C HIS A 121 2.41 2.59 -7.63
N GLU A 122 3.67 2.73 -7.26
CA GLU A 122 4.20 3.70 -6.30
C GLU A 122 5.15 4.64 -7.07
N PRO A 123 4.83 5.92 -7.26
CA PRO A 123 5.75 6.88 -7.90
C PRO A 123 6.95 7.17 -7.02
N SER A 124 7.98 7.79 -7.60
CA SER A 124 9.16 8.25 -6.85
C SER A 124 8.74 9.12 -5.68
N ILE A 125 9.35 8.91 -4.50
CA ILE A 125 9.02 9.65 -3.29
C ILE A 125 9.56 11.09 -3.41
N THR A 126 8.69 12.06 -3.16
CA THR A 126 9.04 13.47 -2.94
C THR A 126 8.49 13.89 -1.58
N SER A 127 8.91 15.07 -1.08
CA SER A 127 8.41 15.60 0.21
C SER A 127 6.88 15.73 0.24
N ASP A 128 6.26 15.92 -0.93
CA ASP A 128 4.86 16.29 -1.05
C ASP A 128 3.95 15.12 -1.44
N ASN A 129 4.49 13.90 -1.62
CA ASN A 129 3.72 12.75 -2.13
C ASN A 129 3.83 11.47 -1.27
N LEU A 130 4.11 11.61 0.03
CA LEU A 130 4.22 10.47 0.96
C LEU A 130 2.97 9.55 0.94
N GLY A 131 1.78 10.11 0.67
CA GLY A 131 0.55 9.34 0.50
C GLY A 131 0.51 8.46 -0.75
N MET A 132 1.42 8.64 -1.72
CA MET A 132 1.50 7.76 -2.90
C MET A 132 2.29 6.47 -2.67
N LYS A 133 2.69 6.20 -1.43
CA LYS A 133 3.38 4.99 -1.01
C LYS A 133 2.47 4.11 -0.16
N THR A 134 2.62 2.81 -0.31
CA THR A 134 1.99 1.84 0.60
C THR A 134 2.77 1.78 1.92
N TRP A 135 2.07 1.83 3.03
CA TRP A 135 2.62 1.75 4.38
C TRP A 135 2.29 0.40 5.03
N VAL A 136 3.05 0.04 6.06
CA VAL A 136 2.93 -1.25 6.75
C VAL A 136 1.51 -1.50 7.27
N SER A 137 0.85 -0.51 7.87
CA SER A 137 -0.54 -0.64 8.37
C SER A 137 -1.55 -0.92 7.26
N SER A 138 -1.36 -0.35 6.06
CA SER A 138 -2.23 -0.66 4.90
C SER A 138 -2.10 -2.13 4.50
N TYR A 139 -0.87 -2.67 4.53
CA TYR A 139 -0.63 -4.08 4.23
C TYR A 139 -1.19 -5.01 5.31
N LEU A 140 -0.95 -4.71 6.58
CA LEU A 140 -1.46 -5.52 7.70
C LEU A 140 -2.98 -5.54 7.73
N LEU A 141 -3.63 -4.36 7.62
CA LEU A 141 -5.08 -4.26 7.56
C LEU A 141 -5.64 -5.06 6.37
N SER A 142 -5.05 -4.93 5.18
CA SER A 142 -5.50 -5.67 4.01
C SER A 142 -5.45 -7.18 4.23
N ARG A 143 -4.40 -7.68 4.87
CA ARG A 143 -4.27 -9.10 5.22
C ARG A 143 -5.27 -9.56 6.27
N ARG A 144 -5.65 -8.67 7.19
CA ARG A 144 -6.58 -8.95 8.29
C ARG A 144 -8.05 -8.87 7.87
N LEU A 145 -8.37 -8.17 6.78
CA LEU A 145 -9.76 -7.91 6.37
C LEU A 145 -10.63 -9.16 6.33
N HIS A 146 -10.13 -10.29 5.83
CA HIS A 146 -10.91 -11.53 5.78
C HIS A 146 -11.32 -12.03 7.18
N ASN A 147 -10.42 -11.93 8.18
CA ASN A 147 -10.72 -12.30 9.57
C ASN A 147 -11.71 -11.31 10.21
N ILE A 148 -11.56 -10.00 9.96
CA ILE A 148 -12.49 -8.98 10.44
C ILE A 148 -13.89 -9.21 9.85
N LEU A 149 -13.97 -9.53 8.56
CA LEU A 149 -15.23 -9.83 7.90
C LEU A 149 -15.92 -11.08 8.45
N GLU A 150 -15.17 -12.05 8.96
CA GLU A 150 -15.71 -13.25 9.62
C GLU A 150 -16.12 -12.99 11.06
N SER A 151 -15.33 -12.19 11.81
CA SER A 151 -15.56 -11.94 13.24
C SER A 151 -16.62 -10.87 13.52
N VAL A 152 -16.89 -9.99 12.57
CA VAL A 152 -17.86 -8.89 12.68
C VAL A 152 -18.99 -9.09 11.65
N PRO A 153 -20.03 -9.87 11.98
CA PRO A 153 -21.09 -10.27 11.05
C PRO A 153 -21.82 -9.07 10.41
N GLU A 154 -21.87 -7.93 11.08
CA GLU A 154 -22.52 -6.71 10.59
C GLU A 154 -21.81 -6.13 9.36
N LEU A 155 -20.54 -6.44 9.17
CA LEU A 155 -19.80 -6.13 7.94
C LEU A 155 -20.24 -7.00 6.75
N VAL A 156 -21.02 -8.05 7.02
CA VAL A 156 -21.55 -9.00 6.04
C VAL A 156 -23.07 -8.90 6.03
N PRO A 157 -23.74 -8.53 4.92
CA PRO A 157 -25.19 -8.58 4.84
C PRO A 157 -25.68 -10.00 5.16
N SER A 158 -26.53 -10.16 6.19
CA SER A 158 -27.07 -11.44 6.57
C SER A 158 -27.96 -12.00 5.45
N GLU A 159 -27.65 -13.19 4.94
CA GLU A 159 -28.51 -13.93 3.99
C GLU A 159 -29.85 -14.33 4.61
N SER A 160 -29.98 -14.26 5.95
CA SER A 160 -31.17 -14.70 6.68
C SER A 160 -32.38 -13.76 6.60
N THR A 161 -32.23 -12.56 6.01
CA THR A 161 -33.35 -11.66 5.72
C THR A 161 -33.81 -11.75 4.28
N SER A 162 -34.15 -12.93 3.83
CA SER A 162 -34.61 -13.29 2.47
C SER A 162 -35.88 -12.60 1.97
N GLN A 163 -36.30 -11.50 2.58
CA GLN A 163 -37.48 -10.74 2.16
C GLN A 163 -37.25 -9.25 1.85
N ARG A 164 -36.02 -8.74 2.01
CA ARG A 164 -35.63 -7.42 1.47
C ARG A 164 -34.40 -7.64 0.63
N GLY A 165 -34.46 -7.26 -0.67
CA GLY A 165 -33.35 -7.42 -1.61
C GLY A 165 -32.02 -7.08 -0.95
N SER A 166 -31.00 -7.93 -1.17
CA SER A 166 -29.66 -7.81 -0.56
C SER A 166 -29.15 -6.38 -0.68
N LYS A 167 -29.08 -5.66 0.45
CA LYS A 167 -28.58 -4.29 0.47
C LYS A 167 -27.08 -4.33 0.19
N THR A 168 -26.65 -3.71 -0.89
CA THR A 168 -25.23 -3.52 -1.17
C THR A 168 -24.60 -2.60 -0.12
N VAL A 169 -23.53 -3.05 0.54
CA VAL A 169 -22.79 -2.28 1.51
C VAL A 169 -22.02 -1.16 0.80
N ARG A 170 -22.09 0.05 1.33
CA ARG A 170 -21.30 1.18 0.85
C ARG A 170 -20.09 1.40 1.75
N ALA A 171 -18.90 1.27 1.21
CA ALA A 171 -17.64 1.48 1.92
C ALA A 171 -16.92 2.73 1.42
N LEU A 172 -16.31 3.47 2.35
CA LEU A 172 -15.47 4.64 2.10
C LEU A 172 -14.08 4.38 2.68
N GLU A 173 -13.04 4.57 1.91
CA GLU A 173 -11.68 4.62 2.43
C GLU A 173 -11.21 6.07 2.54
N LEU A 174 -10.71 6.43 3.72
CA LEU A 174 -10.17 7.75 4.05
C LEU A 174 -8.65 7.71 4.03
N GLY A 175 -7.99 8.52 3.20
CA GLY A 175 -6.54 8.50 3.02
C GLY A 175 -6.09 7.20 2.36
N ALA A 176 -6.72 6.87 1.22
CA ALA A 176 -6.50 5.58 0.54
C ALA A 176 -5.07 5.38 0.01
N GLY A 177 -4.32 6.46 -0.22
CA GLY A 177 -2.96 6.40 -0.72
C GLY A 177 -2.86 5.64 -2.05
N THR A 178 -2.23 4.46 -2.01
CA THR A 178 -2.14 3.57 -3.17
C THR A 178 -3.42 2.74 -3.42
N GLY A 179 -4.34 2.69 -2.44
CA GLY A 179 -5.63 2.00 -2.54
C GLY A 179 -5.61 0.54 -2.08
N LEU A 180 -4.55 0.06 -1.43
CA LEU A 180 -4.41 -1.36 -1.09
C LEU A 180 -5.57 -1.90 -0.25
N VAL A 181 -6.00 -1.17 0.79
CA VAL A 181 -7.05 -1.64 1.72
C VAL A 181 -8.41 -1.70 1.03
N GLY A 182 -8.83 -0.61 0.37
CA GLY A 182 -10.13 -0.58 -0.28
C GLY A 182 -10.23 -1.48 -1.50
N LEU A 183 -9.16 -1.66 -2.28
CA LEU A 183 -9.11 -2.63 -3.37
C LEU A 183 -9.22 -4.06 -2.83
N SER A 184 -8.50 -4.39 -1.74
CA SER A 184 -8.61 -5.69 -1.06
C SER A 184 -10.03 -5.93 -0.57
N PHE A 185 -10.62 -4.94 0.12
CA PHE A 185 -12.00 -5.00 0.60
C PHE A 185 -13.00 -5.22 -0.55
N ALA A 186 -12.82 -4.48 -1.66
CA ALA A 186 -13.69 -4.58 -2.83
C ALA A 186 -13.67 -6.00 -3.43
N VAL A 187 -12.48 -6.59 -3.60
CA VAL A 187 -12.34 -7.95 -4.14
C VAL A 187 -12.92 -8.99 -3.19
N LEU A 188 -12.67 -8.86 -1.87
CA LEU A 188 -13.22 -9.78 -0.86
C LEU A 188 -14.75 -9.73 -0.79
N ARG A 189 -15.38 -8.58 -1.07
CA ARG A 189 -16.83 -8.39 -1.00
C ARG A 189 -17.54 -8.59 -2.34
N GLY A 190 -16.83 -8.43 -3.45
CA GLY A 190 -17.39 -8.57 -4.79
C GLY A 190 -18.63 -7.68 -5.01
N SER A 191 -19.67 -8.26 -5.57
CA SER A 191 -20.95 -7.54 -5.87
C SER A 191 -21.75 -7.11 -4.63
N SER A 192 -21.36 -7.56 -3.43
CA SER A 192 -22.07 -7.22 -2.19
C SER A 192 -21.67 -5.88 -1.59
N ALA A 193 -20.66 -5.20 -2.16
CA ALA A 193 -20.24 -3.87 -1.73
C ALA A 193 -19.91 -2.94 -2.91
N THR A 194 -20.05 -1.63 -2.66
CA THR A 194 -19.47 -0.56 -3.49
C THR A 194 -18.45 0.19 -2.65
N VAL A 195 -17.25 0.45 -3.21
CA VAL A 195 -16.14 1.06 -2.48
C VAL A 195 -15.77 2.39 -3.13
N HIS A 196 -15.69 3.44 -2.33
CA HIS A 196 -15.19 4.75 -2.73
C HIS A 196 -13.86 5.04 -2.04
N LEU A 197 -12.80 5.15 -2.81
CA LEU A 197 -11.44 5.43 -2.34
C LEU A 197 -11.21 6.93 -2.37
N THR A 198 -10.76 7.52 -1.25
CA THR A 198 -10.59 8.99 -1.20
C THR A 198 -9.25 9.40 -0.64
N ASP A 199 -8.72 10.49 -1.20
CA ASP A 199 -7.48 11.12 -0.76
C ASP A 199 -7.41 12.58 -1.21
N LEU A 200 -6.28 13.23 -0.99
CA LEU A 200 -5.98 14.59 -1.43
C LEU A 200 -5.87 14.67 -2.98
N PRO A 201 -6.12 15.86 -3.57
CA PRO A 201 -6.09 16.04 -5.03
C PRO A 201 -4.79 15.56 -5.70
N ALA A 202 -3.64 15.68 -5.03
CA ALA A 202 -2.35 15.27 -5.56
C ALA A 202 -2.22 13.73 -5.62
N ILE A 203 -2.91 12.99 -4.75
CA ILE A 203 -2.83 11.53 -4.61
C ILE A 203 -3.80 10.81 -5.55
N VAL A 204 -5.00 11.36 -5.74
CA VAL A 204 -6.10 10.73 -6.50
C VAL A 204 -5.71 10.28 -7.91
N PRO A 205 -4.87 10.99 -8.70
CA PRO A 205 -4.47 10.49 -10.02
C PRO A 205 -3.76 9.13 -9.97
N ASN A 206 -2.83 8.93 -9.04
CA ASN A 206 -2.15 7.63 -8.86
C ASN A 206 -3.10 6.57 -8.30
N LEU A 207 -3.98 6.93 -7.38
CA LEU A 207 -5.02 6.06 -6.85
C LEU A 207 -5.95 5.55 -7.97
N ALA A 208 -6.41 6.43 -8.85
CA ALA A 208 -7.22 6.07 -10.02
C ALA A 208 -6.46 5.17 -11.00
N HIS A 209 -5.16 5.42 -11.21
CA HIS A 209 -4.30 4.54 -12.00
C HIS A 209 -4.25 3.14 -11.40
N ASN A 210 -4.10 3.00 -10.10
CA ASN A 210 -4.06 1.71 -9.40
C ASN A 210 -5.40 0.95 -9.48
N VAL A 211 -6.53 1.66 -9.47
CA VAL A 211 -7.85 1.04 -9.73
C VAL A 211 -7.88 0.44 -11.14
N ILE A 212 -7.40 1.18 -12.15
CA ILE A 212 -7.35 0.72 -13.55
C ILE A 212 -6.40 -0.47 -13.68
N LEU A 213 -5.24 -0.42 -13.06
CA LEU A 213 -4.22 -1.49 -13.09
C LEU A 213 -4.78 -2.83 -12.57
N ASN A 214 -5.73 -2.80 -11.63
CA ASN A 214 -6.37 -3.98 -11.07
C ASN A 214 -7.77 -4.27 -11.65
N SER A 215 -8.15 -3.63 -12.77
CA SER A 215 -9.50 -3.72 -13.34
C SER A 215 -9.93 -5.14 -13.70
N GLU A 216 -9.03 -5.98 -14.19
CA GLU A 216 -9.32 -7.39 -14.51
C GLU A 216 -9.72 -8.17 -13.25
N LEU A 217 -8.96 -8.01 -12.17
CA LEU A 217 -9.25 -8.64 -10.87
C LEU A 217 -10.59 -8.15 -10.29
N LEU A 218 -10.83 -6.84 -10.32
CA LEU A 218 -12.08 -6.23 -9.86
C LEU A 218 -13.29 -6.73 -10.66
N ASN A 219 -13.16 -6.80 -11.99
CA ASN A 219 -14.21 -7.34 -12.86
C ASN A 219 -14.49 -8.82 -12.57
N LYS A 220 -13.45 -9.64 -12.40
CA LYS A 220 -13.60 -11.06 -12.03
C LYS A 220 -14.33 -11.25 -10.70
N ALA A 221 -14.10 -10.36 -9.74
CA ALA A 221 -14.80 -10.35 -8.46
C ALA A 221 -16.20 -9.70 -8.53
N ASN A 222 -16.61 -9.13 -9.65
CA ASN A 222 -17.78 -8.27 -9.76
C ASN A 222 -17.78 -7.09 -8.76
N ALA A 223 -16.62 -6.57 -8.44
CA ALA A 223 -16.44 -5.48 -7.49
C ALA A 223 -16.66 -4.12 -8.16
N THR A 224 -17.28 -3.18 -7.44
CA THR A 224 -17.47 -1.80 -7.88
C THR A 224 -16.60 -0.88 -7.04
N VAL A 225 -15.64 -0.20 -7.69
CA VAL A 225 -14.71 0.74 -7.05
C VAL A 225 -14.72 2.06 -7.81
N THR A 226 -14.74 3.15 -7.05
CA THR A 226 -14.57 4.52 -7.56
C THR A 226 -13.51 5.24 -6.72
N SER A 227 -12.90 6.30 -7.28
CA SER A 227 -11.97 7.15 -6.54
C SER A 227 -12.36 8.62 -6.64
N GLY A 228 -12.01 9.42 -5.63
CA GLY A 228 -12.33 10.84 -5.59
C GLY A 228 -11.55 11.61 -4.54
N VAL A 229 -11.66 12.93 -4.61
CA VAL A 229 -11.02 13.84 -3.66
C VAL A 229 -11.86 13.98 -2.40
N LEU A 230 -11.23 13.81 -1.23
CA LEU A 230 -11.82 14.16 0.05
C LEU A 230 -10.72 14.68 0.98
N ASP A 231 -10.65 16.00 1.09
CA ASP A 231 -9.78 16.68 2.04
C ASP A 231 -10.47 16.81 3.40
N TRP A 232 -9.92 16.18 4.43
CA TRP A 232 -10.52 16.16 5.76
C TRP A 232 -10.52 17.53 6.45
N SER A 233 -9.62 18.42 6.05
CA SER A 233 -9.54 19.80 6.58
C SER A 233 -10.66 20.69 6.06
N ILE A 234 -11.35 20.28 4.98
CA ILE A 234 -12.37 21.07 4.31
C ILE A 234 -13.75 20.50 4.63
N ALA A 235 -14.60 21.33 5.26
CA ALA A 235 -15.98 20.96 5.44
C ALA A 235 -16.72 21.04 4.10
N PRO A 236 -17.57 20.04 3.74
CA PRO A 236 -18.39 20.14 2.54
C PRO A 236 -19.42 21.26 2.69
N ASP A 237 -19.84 21.84 1.57
CA ASP A 237 -20.82 22.96 1.54
C ASP A 237 -22.14 22.61 2.23
N ARG A 238 -22.52 21.35 2.28
CA ARG A 238 -23.67 20.83 3.02
C ARG A 238 -23.35 19.48 3.69
N PRO A 239 -24.05 19.14 4.78
CA PRO A 239 -23.97 17.79 5.35
C PRO A 239 -24.43 16.73 4.33
N PRO A 240 -23.82 15.53 4.28
CA PRO A 240 -24.30 14.45 3.45
C PRO A 240 -25.69 13.99 3.91
N THR A 241 -26.56 13.65 2.94
CA THR A 241 -27.85 13.02 3.21
C THR A 241 -27.65 11.61 3.77
N LYS A 242 -28.72 10.98 4.24
CA LYS A 242 -28.67 9.61 4.75
C LYS A 242 -28.17 8.63 3.67
N GLU A 243 -28.55 8.84 2.45
CA GLU A 243 -28.23 7.99 1.29
C GLU A 243 -26.78 8.20 0.80
N GLU A 244 -26.18 9.35 1.12
CA GLU A 244 -24.80 9.66 0.77
C GLU A 244 -23.80 9.11 1.79
N ARG A 245 -24.25 8.72 2.99
CA ARG A 245 -23.38 8.15 4.03
C ARG A 245 -23.01 6.71 3.72
N TYR A 246 -21.93 6.25 4.33
CA TYR A 246 -21.34 4.94 4.13
C TYR A 246 -21.63 4.02 5.31
N ASP A 247 -21.83 2.75 5.03
CA ASP A 247 -22.04 1.73 6.06
C ASP A 247 -20.71 1.34 6.72
N ILE A 248 -19.62 1.43 5.98
CA ILE A 248 -18.27 1.09 6.44
C ILE A 248 -17.31 2.22 6.08
N ILE A 249 -16.45 2.60 7.03
CA ILE A 249 -15.30 3.48 6.79
C ILE A 249 -14.02 2.71 7.11
N LEU A 250 -13.05 2.77 6.18
CA LEU A 250 -11.72 2.18 6.30
C LEU A 250 -10.68 3.29 6.36
N ALA A 251 -9.66 3.13 7.19
CA ALA A 251 -8.49 4.03 7.19
C ALA A 251 -7.24 3.29 7.69
N ALA A 252 -6.13 3.42 6.97
CA ALA A 252 -4.84 2.87 7.36
C ALA A 252 -3.76 3.94 7.37
N ASP A 253 -2.96 3.99 8.44
CA ASP A 253 -1.91 4.99 8.69
C ASP A 253 -2.40 6.46 8.61
N PRO A 254 -3.57 6.82 9.18
CA PRO A 254 -4.17 8.13 8.95
C PRO A 254 -3.58 9.25 9.82
N LEU A 255 -2.72 8.95 10.82
CA LEU A 255 -2.31 9.89 11.87
C LEU A 255 -0.80 10.22 11.80
N TYR A 256 -0.44 11.25 11.06
CA TYR A 256 0.95 11.73 10.93
C TYR A 256 1.08 13.26 11.06
N SER A 257 0.03 13.94 11.53
CA SER A 257 0.01 15.38 11.88
C SER A 257 -0.82 15.57 13.15
N PRO A 258 -0.53 16.62 13.95
CA PRO A 258 -1.31 16.95 15.14
C PRO A 258 -2.79 17.23 14.87
N GLU A 259 -3.14 17.71 13.69
CA GLU A 259 -4.51 18.05 13.30
C GLU A 259 -5.34 16.83 12.86
N HIS A 260 -4.67 15.75 12.42
CA HIS A 260 -5.32 14.59 11.83
C HIS A 260 -6.35 13.92 12.72
N PRO A 261 -6.17 13.75 14.06
CA PRO A 261 -7.19 13.14 14.89
C PRO A 261 -8.53 13.88 14.83
N GLY A 262 -8.47 15.22 14.91
CA GLY A 262 -9.66 16.07 14.81
C GLY A 262 -10.34 15.99 13.46
N TRP A 263 -9.59 16.14 12.38
CA TRP A 263 -10.13 16.09 11.01
C TRP A 263 -10.69 14.71 10.65
N LEU A 264 -9.97 13.66 11.01
CA LEU A 264 -10.39 12.27 10.73
C LEU A 264 -11.71 11.96 11.43
N VAL A 265 -11.80 12.22 12.75
CA VAL A 265 -13.02 11.92 13.53
C VAL A 265 -14.21 12.74 13.06
N GLN A 266 -14.04 14.03 12.73
CA GLN A 266 -15.10 14.85 12.14
C GLN A 266 -15.55 14.32 10.79
N THR A 267 -14.63 13.81 9.97
CA THR A 267 -14.94 13.20 8.69
C THR A 267 -15.70 11.89 8.87
N ILE A 268 -15.26 11.05 9.79
CA ILE A 268 -15.97 9.81 10.17
C ILE A 268 -17.38 10.13 10.65
N GLU A 269 -17.55 11.04 11.59
CA GLU A 269 -18.86 11.43 12.11
C GLU A 269 -19.81 11.90 11.02
N ARG A 270 -19.31 12.64 10.05
CA ARG A 270 -20.06 13.19 8.94
C ARG A 270 -20.50 12.13 7.93
N TRP A 271 -19.58 11.22 7.55
CA TRP A 271 -19.80 10.29 6.45
C TRP A 271 -20.28 8.90 6.88
N LEU A 272 -20.09 8.50 8.14
CA LEU A 272 -20.57 7.22 8.66
C LEU A 272 -22.09 7.23 8.79
N SER A 273 -22.76 6.18 8.34
CA SER A 273 -24.20 5.99 8.53
C SER A 273 -24.52 5.84 10.03
N ARG A 274 -25.73 6.22 10.45
CA ARG A 274 -26.16 6.18 11.86
C ARG A 274 -26.80 4.83 12.24
N GLY A 275 -26.73 3.83 11.37
CA GLY A 275 -27.20 2.48 11.66
C GLY A 275 -26.30 1.77 12.67
N LEU A 276 -26.88 0.91 13.49
CA LEU A 276 -26.12 0.11 14.49
C LEU A 276 -25.12 -0.86 13.79
N ASP A 277 -25.38 -1.21 12.54
CA ASP A 277 -24.51 -2.04 11.72
C ASP A 277 -23.33 -1.25 11.07
N ALA A 278 -23.31 0.08 11.25
CA ALA A 278 -22.22 0.89 10.70
C ALA A 278 -20.91 0.64 11.45
N ARG A 279 -19.80 0.54 10.72
CA ARG A 279 -18.49 0.24 11.29
C ARG A 279 -17.40 1.17 10.75
N VAL A 280 -16.43 1.44 11.60
CA VAL A 280 -15.17 2.06 11.21
C VAL A 280 -14.07 1.05 11.51
N VAL A 281 -13.22 0.78 10.52
CA VAL A 281 -12.08 -0.12 10.66
C VAL A 281 -10.82 0.68 10.42
N VAL A 282 -9.95 0.74 11.40
CA VAL A 282 -8.70 1.49 11.31
C VAL A 282 -7.52 0.62 11.71
N GLU A 283 -6.37 0.90 11.10
CA GLU A 283 -5.07 0.39 11.53
C GLU A 283 -4.02 1.49 11.44
N MET A 284 -3.19 1.61 12.47
CA MET A 284 -2.18 2.65 12.54
C MET A 284 -0.95 2.19 13.32
N PRO A 285 0.26 2.67 12.97
CA PRO A 285 1.47 2.32 13.69
C PRO A 285 1.52 3.03 15.04
N LEU A 286 1.96 2.30 16.07
CA LEU A 286 2.21 2.83 17.40
C LEU A 286 3.64 3.37 17.52
N ARG A 287 3.93 4.42 16.76
CA ARG A 287 5.23 5.12 16.83
C ARG A 287 5.23 6.12 17.98
N ASP A 288 6.28 6.15 18.78
CA ASP A 288 6.37 7.05 19.97
C ASP A 288 6.01 8.49 19.66
N ALA A 289 6.42 9.01 18.51
CA ALA A 289 6.13 10.37 18.08
C ALA A 289 4.64 10.66 17.86
N TYR A 290 3.82 9.65 17.63
CA TYR A 290 2.39 9.77 17.29
C TYR A 290 1.45 9.15 18.32
N LEU A 291 1.95 8.58 19.43
CA LEU A 291 1.11 8.03 20.48
C LEU A 291 0.09 9.04 21.05
N PRO A 292 0.43 10.34 21.25
CA PRO A 292 -0.57 11.34 21.65
C PRO A 292 -1.72 11.47 20.67
N GLN A 293 -1.46 11.44 19.35
CA GLN A 293 -2.48 11.53 18.29
C GLN A 293 -3.37 10.28 18.27
N VAL A 294 -2.79 9.10 18.51
CA VAL A 294 -3.55 7.85 18.63
C VAL A 294 -4.50 7.91 19.84
N GLN A 295 -4.03 8.42 20.97
CA GLN A 295 -4.89 8.58 22.16
C GLN A 295 -5.99 9.62 21.92
N GLU A 296 -5.66 10.77 21.34
CA GLU A 296 -6.64 11.79 20.97
C GLU A 296 -7.71 11.25 20.01
N PHE A 297 -7.32 10.45 19.02
CA PHE A 297 -8.27 9.78 18.14
C PHE A 297 -9.24 8.88 18.92
N ARG A 298 -8.72 8.05 19.83
CA ARG A 298 -9.56 7.18 20.69
C ARG A 298 -10.57 7.96 21.51
N ASP A 299 -10.12 9.03 22.15
CA ASP A 299 -10.97 9.86 23.01
C ASP A 299 -12.07 10.53 22.19
N ARG A 300 -11.72 11.14 21.05
CA ARG A 300 -12.69 11.78 20.14
C ARG A 300 -13.71 10.80 19.52
N MET A 301 -13.28 9.58 19.18
CA MET A 301 -14.21 8.54 18.71
C MET A 301 -15.27 8.20 19.77
N GLN A 302 -14.86 8.12 21.03
CA GLN A 302 -15.78 7.89 22.15
C GLN A 302 -16.71 9.10 22.41
N GLU A 303 -16.17 10.32 22.29
CA GLU A 303 -16.96 11.56 22.44
C GLU A 303 -18.09 11.66 21.42
N ILE A 304 -17.90 11.19 20.19
CA ILE A 304 -18.97 11.17 19.16
C ILE A 304 -19.92 9.97 19.28
N GLY A 305 -19.73 9.11 20.31
CA GLY A 305 -20.60 7.96 20.60
C GLY A 305 -20.22 6.65 19.92
N LEU A 306 -19.02 6.55 19.38
CA LEU A 306 -18.47 5.29 18.87
C LEU A 306 -17.76 4.52 19.99
N ALA A 307 -17.92 3.21 20.00
CA ALA A 307 -17.24 2.29 20.92
C ALA A 307 -16.46 1.24 20.15
N VAL A 308 -15.38 0.76 20.76
CA VAL A 308 -14.59 -0.35 20.20
C VAL A 308 -15.41 -1.63 20.25
N VAL A 309 -15.59 -2.28 19.11
CA VAL A 309 -16.23 -3.59 18.97
C VAL A 309 -15.19 -4.70 19.03
N ASP A 310 -14.05 -4.49 18.37
CA ASP A 310 -12.92 -5.42 18.33
C ASP A 310 -11.61 -4.64 18.13
N GLN A 311 -10.50 -5.14 18.66
CA GLN A 311 -9.19 -4.51 18.50
C GLN A 311 -8.05 -5.49 18.80
N GLY A 312 -6.87 -5.14 18.36
CA GLY A 312 -5.65 -5.88 18.70
C GLY A 312 -4.40 -5.16 18.21
N GLU A 313 -3.28 -5.80 18.45
CA GLU A 313 -1.99 -5.33 17.98
C GLU A 313 -1.32 -6.40 17.13
N GLU A 314 -0.53 -5.97 16.17
CA GLU A 314 0.29 -6.84 15.36
C GLU A 314 1.59 -6.15 14.94
N VAL A 315 2.59 -6.96 14.63
CA VAL A 315 3.89 -6.47 14.18
C VAL A 315 4.03 -6.69 12.69
N GLY A 316 4.35 -5.63 11.98
CA GLY A 316 4.84 -5.68 10.61
C GLY A 316 6.26 -5.16 10.52
N TYR A 317 6.79 -5.07 9.31
CA TYR A 317 8.15 -4.63 9.06
C TYR A 317 8.12 -3.45 8.08
N ASP A 318 8.93 -2.41 8.34
CA ASP A 318 9.13 -1.36 7.34
C ASP A 318 9.80 -1.97 6.11
N ASP A 319 9.47 -1.48 4.93
CA ASP A 319 10.11 -1.90 3.68
C ASP A 319 11.52 -1.33 3.50
N TRP A 320 12.04 -0.65 4.51
CA TRP A 320 13.38 -0.08 4.58
C TRP A 320 14.22 -0.73 5.67
N GLU A 321 15.53 -0.79 5.46
CA GLU A 321 16.49 -1.31 6.43
C GLU A 321 16.88 -0.27 7.47
N GLY A 322 17.12 -0.71 8.70
CA GLY A 322 17.85 0.04 9.70
C GLY A 322 19.30 0.32 9.24
N VAL A 323 19.97 1.19 9.94
CA VAL A 323 21.37 1.57 9.67
C VAL A 323 22.32 0.36 9.67
N ASP A 324 21.96 -0.69 10.40
CA ASP A 324 22.68 -1.96 10.52
C ASP A 324 22.23 -3.04 9.54
N GLY A 325 21.33 -2.72 8.60
CA GLY A 325 20.75 -3.66 7.65
C GLY A 325 19.66 -4.56 8.24
N SER A 326 19.23 -4.32 9.49
CA SER A 326 18.13 -5.05 10.12
C SER A 326 16.75 -4.60 9.59
N SER A 327 15.77 -5.50 9.66
CA SER A 327 14.37 -5.12 9.44
C SER A 327 13.88 -4.27 10.60
N ILE A 328 13.23 -3.15 10.29
CA ILE A 328 12.63 -2.26 11.29
C ILE A 328 11.24 -2.81 11.61
N GLU A 329 11.05 -3.29 12.83
CA GLU A 329 9.75 -3.70 13.33
C GLU A 329 8.85 -2.50 13.58
N VAL A 330 7.58 -2.62 13.18
CA VAL A 330 6.55 -1.59 13.37
C VAL A 330 5.37 -2.26 14.07
N LEU A 331 5.16 -1.93 15.34
CA LEU A 331 3.96 -2.33 16.05
C LEU A 331 2.79 -1.50 15.56
N CYS A 332 1.71 -2.15 15.10
CA CYS A 332 0.48 -1.52 14.66
C CYS A 332 -0.68 -1.92 15.57
N TRP A 333 -1.60 -0.98 15.77
CA TRP A 333 -2.87 -1.20 16.43
C TRP A 333 -4.00 -1.13 15.42
N TRP A 334 -4.82 -2.18 15.36
CA TRP A 334 -6.04 -2.21 14.57
C TRP A 334 -7.27 -2.19 15.48
N SER A 335 -8.36 -1.61 15.02
CA SER A 335 -9.62 -1.56 15.75
C SER A 335 -10.82 -1.44 14.85
N VAL A 336 -11.92 -2.02 15.31
CA VAL A 336 -13.27 -1.90 14.73
C VAL A 336 -14.14 -1.14 15.69
N TRP A 337 -14.82 -0.10 15.20
CA TRP A 337 -15.70 0.75 15.98
C TRP A 337 -17.12 0.67 15.45
N GLY A 338 -18.09 0.79 16.35
CA GLY A 338 -19.51 0.86 16.04
C GLY A 338 -20.22 1.85 16.95
N TRP A 339 -21.42 2.30 16.55
CA TRP A 339 -22.24 3.16 17.44
C TRP A 339 -22.61 2.42 18.71
N SER A 340 -22.43 3.07 19.85
CA SER A 340 -22.85 2.50 21.13
C SER A 340 -24.39 2.55 21.26
N GLU A 341 -24.99 1.52 21.85
CA GLU A 341 -26.45 1.46 22.06
C GLU A 341 -26.97 2.52 23.08
N LYS A 342 -26.09 3.38 23.59
CA LYS A 342 -26.39 4.36 24.65
C LYS A 342 -26.60 5.80 24.14
N LEU A 343 -27.10 5.96 22.93
CA LEU A 343 -27.59 7.28 22.48
C LEU A 343 -29.09 7.35 22.51
#